data_7ae6684991163745595ee694f8bb4e8d
#
_entry.id   7ae6684991163745595ee694f8bb4e8d
#
_cell.length_a   1.000
_cell.length_b   1.000
_cell.length_c   1.000
_cell.angle_alpha   90.00
_cell.angle_beta   90.00
_cell.angle_gamma   90.00
#
_symmetry.space_group_name_H-M   'P 1'
#
loop_
_entity.id
_entity.type
_entity.pdbx_description
1 polymer ?
#
loop_
_entity_poly.entity_id
_entity_poly.type
_entity_poly.pdbx_seq_one_letter_code
_entity_poly.pdbx_strand_id
1 'polypeptide(L)'
;MQRRQFLATLGGGLFHAAAAQTKMNFIFILADDFGARDLSCYGNRFWSSPNIDRIAREGARFTNAYAACPVCSPTRASIVTGRYPAATGVTDWIPGRPSDPKGPVTTPRTAIELKLAETTFAEALKTAGYRSASVGKWHLGGEGFYPTDQGFDVNIGGNHTGSPPRSGKPYFGPFQLPNLTAREGDFLPELLTKAAVGFIEANKSNPFVLYFPHYSVHLPLGARAEDIARHKAKANGRYEPTYAAMVEAMDASVGGVLEALDRAGIADRTLIVFFSDNGGLNYEGRSKVKITDNSPFRAGKGHLYEGGIREPLVMRLPGVIKPGTVIDAPVCSVDFFPTFCDFAGVKPGKVDGVSLRPVLTGGKLKPRPLFWHYPHYSNQGGEPGSAIREGDWKLIEFHADGRRELFNLKDDESEKVNLIRKRPDIARKLQAKLDAWRKSVGAIMPKKNPNADPHWPGFQLSGDEKPTPPAD
;
A
#
# COMPACT_ATOMS: atom_id res chain seq x y z
N MET A 1 7.83 84.14 29.15
CA MET A 1 7.17 82.89 29.64
C MET A 1 6.71 82.07 28.41
N GLN A 2 7.52 81.09 28.03
CA GLN A 2 7.20 80.19 26.92
C GLN A 2 6.82 78.83 27.47
N ARG A 3 5.59 78.35 27.20
CA ARG A 3 5.13 77.01 27.52
C ARG A 3 5.56 76.09 26.41
N ARG A 4 6.42 75.10 26.74
CA ARG A 4 6.76 73.95 25.86
C ARG A 4 5.66 72.89 26.04
N GLN A 5 4.98 72.58 24.94
CA GLN A 5 4.10 71.42 24.83
C GLN A 5 4.94 70.19 24.50
N PHE A 6 4.82 69.14 25.31
CA PHE A 6 5.38 67.80 25.07
C PHE A 6 4.34 67.00 24.28
N LEU A 7 4.65 66.67 23.02
CA LEU A 7 3.90 65.70 22.24
C LEU A 7 4.43 64.31 22.56
N ALA A 8 3.60 63.49 23.24
CA ALA A 8 3.90 62.06 23.45
C ALA A 8 3.39 61.30 22.22
N THR A 9 4.32 60.79 21.42
CA THR A 9 4.02 59.88 20.27
C THR A 9 3.80 58.47 20.83
N LEU A 10 2.57 58.01 20.89
CA LEU A 10 2.19 56.62 21.13
C LEU A 10 2.51 55.81 19.87
N GLY A 11 3.64 55.13 19.87
CA GLY A 11 3.98 54.11 18.86
C GLY A 11 3.13 52.87 19.07
N GLY A 12 2.05 52.73 18.34
CA GLY A 12 1.25 51.50 18.27
C GLY A 12 2.04 50.41 17.57
N GLY A 13 2.68 49.54 18.34
CA GLY A 13 3.26 48.30 17.84
C GLY A 13 2.13 47.36 17.38
N LEU A 14 1.94 47.23 16.08
CA LEU A 14 1.14 46.17 15.49
C LEU A 14 1.84 44.82 15.77
N PHE A 15 1.46 44.16 16.87
CA PHE A 15 1.74 42.76 17.07
C PHE A 15 0.97 41.98 15.98
N HIS A 16 1.62 41.67 14.87
CA HIS A 16 1.17 40.61 13.99
C HIS A 16 1.27 39.30 14.77
N ALA A 17 0.19 38.89 15.41
CA ALA A 17 0.06 37.52 15.88
C ALA A 17 0.18 36.64 14.62
N ALA A 18 1.35 36.02 14.44
CA ALA A 18 1.50 34.97 13.43
C ALA A 18 0.42 33.94 13.72
N ALA A 19 -0.61 33.88 12.87
CA ALA A 19 -1.64 32.84 12.97
C ALA A 19 -0.90 31.51 13.02
N ALA A 20 -1.00 30.78 14.12
CA ALA A 20 -0.40 29.47 14.27
C ALA A 20 -0.90 28.63 13.09
N GLN A 21 0.01 28.28 12.20
CA GLN A 21 -0.33 27.52 10.99
C GLN A 21 -1.01 26.24 11.47
N THR A 22 -2.30 26.08 11.14
CA THR A 22 -3.08 24.92 11.56
C THR A 22 -2.44 23.68 10.98
N LYS A 23 -2.00 22.75 11.84
CA LYS A 23 -1.34 21.51 11.43
C LYS A 23 -2.26 20.71 10.53
N MET A 24 -1.67 20.07 9.53
CA MET A 24 -2.38 19.21 8.58
C MET A 24 -2.75 17.88 9.22
N ASN A 25 -3.83 17.28 8.75
CA ASN A 25 -4.17 15.89 9.06
C ASN A 25 -3.71 14.96 7.95
N PHE A 26 -3.57 13.68 8.27
CA PHE A 26 -3.20 12.63 7.32
C PHE A 26 -4.20 11.48 7.42
N ILE A 27 -4.71 11.03 6.27
CA ILE A 27 -5.51 9.82 6.16
C ILE A 27 -4.89 8.94 5.10
N PHE A 28 -4.47 7.73 5.49
CA PHE A 28 -3.92 6.72 4.61
C PHE A 28 -4.90 5.56 4.50
N ILE A 29 -5.57 5.44 3.37
CA ILE A 29 -6.51 4.37 3.05
C ILE A 29 -5.76 3.33 2.25
N LEU A 30 -5.69 2.09 2.75
CA LEU A 30 -4.97 0.99 2.11
C LEU A 30 -5.94 -0.12 1.74
N ALA A 31 -6.00 -0.45 0.46
CA ALA A 31 -6.67 -1.63 -0.04
C ALA A 31 -5.76 -2.87 0.10
N ASP A 32 -6.35 -4.06 0.15
CA ASP A 32 -5.69 -5.34 0.29
C ASP A 32 -5.96 -6.21 -0.96
N ASP A 33 -4.89 -6.63 -1.67
CA ASP A 33 -4.97 -7.42 -2.92
C ASP A 33 -5.71 -6.71 -4.06
N PHE A 34 -5.57 -5.39 -4.19
CA PHE A 34 -6.32 -4.59 -5.14
C PHE A 34 -5.52 -4.32 -6.41
N GLY A 35 -6.10 -4.66 -7.56
CA GLY A 35 -5.40 -4.56 -8.83
C GLY A 35 -5.18 -3.12 -9.31
N ALA A 36 -4.09 -2.90 -10.02
CA ALA A 36 -3.68 -1.59 -10.53
C ALA A 36 -4.73 -0.91 -11.42
N ARG A 37 -5.60 -1.70 -12.06
CA ARG A 37 -6.63 -1.24 -13.00
C ARG A 37 -8.05 -1.36 -12.45
N ASP A 38 -8.23 -1.61 -11.17
CA ASP A 38 -9.55 -1.85 -10.58
C ASP A 38 -10.33 -0.56 -10.25
N LEU A 39 -9.73 0.61 -10.43
CA LEU A 39 -10.41 1.91 -10.32
C LEU A 39 -10.83 2.46 -11.69
N SER A 40 -11.98 3.15 -11.75
CA SER A 40 -12.45 3.77 -12.99
C SER A 40 -11.46 4.83 -13.50
N CYS A 41 -10.82 5.61 -12.61
CA CYS A 41 -9.77 6.57 -12.99
C CYS A 41 -8.47 5.90 -13.51
N TYR A 42 -8.31 4.59 -13.36
CA TYR A 42 -7.26 3.78 -13.98
C TYR A 42 -7.75 2.93 -15.15
N GLY A 43 -9.00 3.09 -15.57
CA GLY A 43 -9.57 2.51 -16.78
C GLY A 43 -10.48 1.31 -16.59
N ASN A 44 -10.87 0.97 -15.34
CA ASN A 44 -11.93 -0.03 -15.11
C ASN A 44 -13.24 0.42 -15.74
N ARG A 45 -13.97 -0.54 -16.35
CA ARG A 45 -15.26 -0.30 -17.00
C ARG A 45 -16.38 -1.24 -16.52
N PHE A 46 -16.08 -2.12 -15.57
CA PHE A 46 -17.01 -3.15 -15.12
C PHE A 46 -17.79 -2.76 -13.86
N TRP A 47 -17.15 -2.06 -12.97
CA TRP A 47 -17.73 -1.50 -11.73
C TRP A 47 -17.28 -0.06 -11.53
N SER A 48 -17.88 0.65 -10.60
CA SER A 48 -17.63 2.07 -10.35
C SER A 48 -16.90 2.32 -9.03
N SER A 49 -16.09 3.36 -9.01
CA SER A 49 -15.34 3.81 -7.83
C SER A 49 -15.43 5.35 -7.68
N PRO A 50 -16.65 5.94 -7.61
CA PRO A 50 -16.84 7.38 -7.72
C PRO A 50 -16.18 8.18 -6.60
N ASN A 51 -16.06 7.63 -5.39
CA ASN A 51 -15.47 8.30 -4.24
C ASN A 51 -13.94 8.30 -4.31
N ILE A 52 -13.32 7.17 -4.68
CA ILE A 52 -11.88 7.09 -4.90
C ILE A 52 -11.50 7.92 -6.13
N ASP A 53 -12.30 7.88 -7.20
CA ASP A 53 -12.12 8.72 -8.39
C ASP A 53 -12.25 10.21 -8.06
N ARG A 54 -13.05 10.59 -7.05
CA ARG A 54 -13.12 11.97 -6.54
C ARG A 54 -11.76 12.40 -5.99
N ILE A 55 -11.05 11.53 -5.25
CA ILE A 55 -9.69 11.82 -4.75
C ILE A 55 -8.75 12.12 -5.93
N ALA A 56 -8.79 11.30 -6.98
CA ALA A 56 -7.98 11.52 -8.19
C ALA A 56 -8.34 12.82 -8.93
N ARG A 57 -9.61 13.08 -9.10
CA ARG A 57 -10.12 14.25 -9.81
C ARG A 57 -9.81 15.56 -9.09
N GLU A 58 -9.96 15.58 -7.76
CA GLU A 58 -9.72 16.75 -6.90
C GLU A 58 -8.26 16.85 -6.43
N GLY A 59 -7.40 15.92 -6.84
CA GLY A 59 -6.00 15.84 -6.46
C GLY A 59 -5.11 15.31 -7.57
N ALA A 60 -4.29 14.30 -7.26
CA ALA A 60 -3.34 13.70 -8.18
C ALA A 60 -3.54 12.19 -8.32
N ARG A 61 -3.29 11.67 -9.54
CA ARG A 61 -3.20 10.26 -9.88
C ARG A 61 -1.78 9.93 -10.32
N PHE A 62 -1.19 8.89 -9.75
CA PHE A 62 0.17 8.45 -10.08
C PHE A 62 0.11 7.30 -11.10
N THR A 63 0.97 7.34 -12.11
CA THR A 63 1.04 6.29 -13.14
C THR A 63 2.10 5.24 -12.82
N ASN A 64 3.07 5.57 -11.95
CA ASN A 64 4.20 4.73 -11.60
C ASN A 64 4.38 4.63 -10.07
N ALA A 65 3.34 4.17 -9.35
CA ALA A 65 3.42 3.94 -7.91
C ALA A 65 3.62 2.45 -7.60
N TYR A 66 4.47 2.15 -6.64
CA TYR A 66 4.91 0.79 -6.36
C TYR A 66 4.74 0.39 -4.89
N ALA A 67 4.21 -0.80 -4.67
CA ALA A 67 4.40 -1.53 -3.42
C ALA A 67 5.86 -2.00 -3.28
N ALA A 68 6.43 -1.94 -2.10
CA ALA A 68 7.81 -2.38 -1.87
C ALA A 68 7.98 -3.91 -1.87
N CYS A 69 6.88 -4.65 -1.94
CA CYS A 69 6.84 -6.10 -2.01
C CYS A 69 5.57 -6.57 -2.72
N PRO A 70 5.58 -7.72 -3.42
CA PRO A 70 4.39 -8.25 -4.08
C PRO A 70 3.38 -8.93 -3.13
N VAL A 71 3.56 -8.82 -1.80
CA VAL A 71 2.68 -9.38 -0.77
C VAL A 71 2.50 -8.41 0.40
N CYS A 72 1.43 -8.63 1.20
CA CYS A 72 0.86 -7.67 2.16
C CYS A 72 1.79 -7.21 3.30
N SER A 73 2.23 -8.10 4.22
CA SER A 73 2.97 -7.69 5.43
C SER A 73 4.23 -6.86 5.14
N PRO A 74 5.10 -7.23 4.18
CA PRO A 74 6.30 -6.45 3.88
C PRO A 74 5.98 -5.04 3.37
N THR A 75 4.96 -4.90 2.50
CA THR A 75 4.53 -3.58 2.04
C THR A 75 3.94 -2.76 3.16
N ARG A 76 3.13 -3.35 4.04
CA ARG A 76 2.59 -2.66 5.24
C ARG A 76 3.70 -2.19 6.15
N ALA A 77 4.73 -3.02 6.40
CA ALA A 77 5.93 -2.62 7.13
C ALA A 77 6.62 -1.42 6.46
N SER A 78 6.78 -1.44 5.13
CA SER A 78 7.40 -0.33 4.39
C SER A 78 6.60 0.98 4.47
N ILE A 79 5.27 0.91 4.47
CA ILE A 79 4.38 2.08 4.61
C ILE A 79 4.57 2.72 5.98
N VAL A 80 4.54 1.93 7.05
CA VAL A 80 4.56 2.48 8.41
C VAL A 80 5.96 2.92 8.86
N THR A 81 7.04 2.32 8.31
CA THR A 81 8.43 2.62 8.69
C THR A 81 9.22 3.45 7.70
N GLY A 82 8.76 3.59 6.45
CA GLY A 82 9.53 4.21 5.37
C GLY A 82 10.78 3.41 4.96
N ARG A 83 10.86 2.10 5.31
CA ARG A 83 12.03 1.25 5.06
C ARG A 83 11.69 0.08 4.15
N TYR A 84 12.66 -0.35 3.35
CA TYR A 84 12.47 -1.53 2.52
C TYR A 84 12.29 -2.81 3.36
N PRO A 85 11.46 -3.76 2.89
CA PRO A 85 11.22 -5.04 3.57
C PRO A 85 12.49 -5.80 3.95
N ALA A 86 13.50 -5.81 3.08
CA ALA A 86 14.79 -6.45 3.36
C ALA A 86 15.50 -5.84 4.59
N ALA A 87 15.29 -4.56 4.88
CA ALA A 87 15.89 -3.87 6.03
C ALA A 87 15.12 -4.11 7.33
N THR A 88 13.80 -4.29 7.28
CA THR A 88 12.96 -4.57 8.46
C THR A 88 12.98 -6.05 8.85
N GLY A 89 13.30 -6.94 7.89
CA GLY A 89 13.26 -8.40 8.07
C GLY A 89 11.87 -9.01 7.83
N VAL A 90 10.82 -8.19 7.67
CA VAL A 90 9.49 -8.64 7.25
C VAL A 90 9.52 -8.76 5.73
N THR A 91 9.84 -9.96 5.21
CA THR A 91 10.11 -10.20 3.79
C THR A 91 9.08 -11.07 3.09
N ASP A 92 8.14 -11.67 3.86
CA ASP A 92 6.99 -12.43 3.36
C ASP A 92 5.74 -12.05 4.13
N TRP A 93 4.55 -12.46 3.66
CA TRP A 93 3.31 -12.34 4.43
C TRP A 93 3.44 -13.13 5.76
N ILE A 94 2.95 -12.58 6.85
CA ILE A 94 3.04 -13.20 8.19
C ILE A 94 1.92 -14.26 8.33
N PRO A 95 2.25 -15.49 8.77
CA PRO A 95 3.52 -15.94 9.34
C PRO A 95 4.59 -16.42 8.35
N GLY A 96 4.39 -16.27 7.06
CA GLY A 96 5.25 -16.78 6.02
C GLY A 96 5.01 -18.25 5.72
N ARG A 97 5.73 -18.76 4.74
CA ARG A 97 5.66 -20.15 4.33
C ARG A 97 6.97 -20.88 4.66
N PRO A 98 6.94 -22.11 5.17
CA PRO A 98 8.12 -22.95 5.25
C PRO A 98 8.74 -23.16 3.87
N SER A 99 10.07 -23.24 3.81
CA SER A 99 10.77 -23.61 2.57
C SER A 99 10.38 -25.04 2.17
N ASP A 100 10.09 -25.24 0.87
CA ASP A 100 9.83 -26.57 0.35
C ASP A 100 11.12 -27.38 0.35
N PRO A 101 11.16 -28.57 0.99
CA PRO A 101 12.37 -29.38 1.06
C PRO A 101 12.84 -29.91 -0.29
N LYS A 102 11.99 -29.91 -1.33
CA LYS A 102 12.29 -30.35 -2.69
C LYS A 102 12.54 -29.21 -3.67
N GLY A 103 12.26 -27.96 -3.27
CA GLY A 103 12.45 -26.79 -4.13
C GLY A 103 13.92 -26.52 -4.44
N PRO A 104 14.24 -25.82 -5.55
CA PRO A 104 15.61 -25.53 -5.99
C PRO A 104 16.45 -24.74 -4.97
N VAL A 105 15.79 -23.91 -4.18
CA VAL A 105 16.44 -23.12 -3.12
C VAL A 105 15.70 -23.24 -1.79
N THR A 106 16.45 -23.17 -0.70
CA THR A 106 15.92 -22.99 0.65
C THR A 106 15.71 -21.51 0.88
N THR A 107 14.47 -21.09 1.10
CA THR A 107 14.12 -19.69 1.37
C THR A 107 14.42 -19.31 2.82
N PRO A 108 14.78 -18.04 3.10
CA PRO A 108 14.93 -17.59 4.48
C PRO A 108 13.59 -17.58 5.20
N ARG A 109 13.61 -17.46 6.52
CA ARG A 109 12.40 -17.16 7.30
C ARG A 109 12.16 -15.65 7.30
N THR A 110 10.93 -15.24 7.15
CA THR A 110 10.50 -13.86 7.42
C THR A 110 10.42 -13.60 8.92
N ALA A 111 10.59 -12.36 9.35
CA ALA A 111 10.15 -11.95 10.69
C ALA A 111 8.61 -12.09 10.78
N ILE A 112 8.12 -12.56 11.91
CA ILE A 112 6.67 -12.79 12.14
C ILE A 112 6.00 -11.58 12.80
N GLU A 113 6.78 -10.56 13.15
CA GLU A 113 6.33 -9.26 13.65
C GLU A 113 7.26 -8.14 13.19
N LEU A 114 6.74 -6.92 13.15
CA LEU A 114 7.53 -5.70 13.00
C LEU A 114 8.21 -5.40 14.35
N LYS A 115 9.54 -5.35 14.35
CA LYS A 115 10.31 -5.08 15.57
C LYS A 115 9.95 -3.72 16.16
N LEU A 116 9.78 -3.63 17.48
CA LEU A 116 9.52 -2.37 18.20
C LEU A 116 10.66 -1.34 18.08
N ALA A 117 11.83 -1.75 17.64
CA ALA A 117 12.96 -0.86 17.36
C ALA A 117 12.82 -0.10 16.02
N GLU A 118 11.88 -0.49 15.16
CA GLU A 118 11.58 0.23 13.92
C GLU A 118 10.63 1.40 14.25
N THR A 119 11.07 2.61 13.95
CA THR A 119 10.22 3.80 14.17
C THR A 119 9.12 3.85 13.12
N THR A 120 7.87 4.02 13.55
CA THR A 120 6.71 4.20 12.68
C THR A 120 6.38 5.68 12.47
N PHE A 121 5.60 5.99 11.43
CA PHE A 121 5.11 7.35 11.25
C PHE A 121 4.20 7.81 12.42
N ALA A 122 3.51 6.89 13.11
CA ALA A 122 2.70 7.22 14.27
C ALA A 122 3.57 7.75 15.42
N GLU A 123 4.68 7.05 15.72
CA GLU A 123 5.64 7.49 16.74
C GLU A 123 6.29 8.82 16.37
N ALA A 124 6.73 8.98 15.12
CA ALA A 124 7.35 10.22 14.67
C ALA A 124 6.38 11.41 14.77
N LEU A 125 5.15 11.26 14.28
CA LEU A 125 4.13 12.31 14.31
C LEU A 125 3.64 12.62 15.74
N LYS A 126 3.66 11.64 16.65
CA LYS A 126 3.33 11.83 18.06
C LYS A 126 4.22 12.88 18.72
N THR A 127 5.50 12.97 18.32
CA THR A 127 6.43 14.01 18.83
C THR A 127 5.98 15.44 18.48
N ALA A 128 5.14 15.59 17.47
CA ALA A 128 4.53 16.85 17.06
C ALA A 128 3.08 17.00 17.56
N GLY A 129 2.63 16.16 18.48
CA GLY A 129 1.31 16.25 19.10
C GLY A 129 0.15 15.73 18.23
N TYR A 130 0.44 14.87 17.25
CA TYR A 130 -0.59 14.20 16.47
C TYR A 130 -1.27 13.11 17.29
N ARG A 131 -2.60 12.99 17.14
CA ARG A 131 -3.36 11.82 17.55
C ARG A 131 -3.34 10.80 16.42
N SER A 132 -3.28 9.51 16.76
CA SER A 132 -3.13 8.46 15.76
C SER A 132 -4.09 7.29 15.96
N ALA A 133 -4.65 6.76 14.87
CA ALA A 133 -5.43 5.54 14.88
C ALA A 133 -5.03 4.60 13.74
N SER A 134 -5.04 3.29 14.04
CA SER A 134 -5.07 2.22 13.05
C SER A 134 -6.43 1.56 13.10
N VAL A 135 -7.18 1.60 11.99
CA VAL A 135 -8.54 1.04 11.89
C VAL A 135 -8.59 0.05 10.75
N GLY A 136 -8.61 -1.24 11.05
CA GLY A 136 -8.60 -2.34 10.07
C GLY A 136 -7.42 -3.28 10.19
N LYS A 137 -7.00 -3.90 9.08
CA LYS A 137 -5.98 -4.95 9.03
C LYS A 137 -4.59 -4.42 9.41
N TRP A 138 -3.99 -5.02 10.46
CA TRP A 138 -2.60 -4.73 10.83
C TRP A 138 -1.60 -5.64 10.14
N HIS A 139 -1.63 -6.94 10.47
CA HIS A 139 -0.80 -8.00 9.86
C HIS A 139 0.72 -7.77 9.99
N LEU A 140 1.16 -7.10 11.08
CA LEU A 140 2.57 -6.84 11.39
C LEU A 140 2.96 -7.32 12.79
N GLY A 141 2.23 -8.28 13.36
CA GLY A 141 2.46 -8.90 14.64
C GLY A 141 1.19 -9.03 15.48
N GLY A 142 1.28 -9.83 16.54
CA GLY A 142 0.21 -10.10 17.50
C GLY A 142 0.35 -9.33 18.79
N GLU A 143 0.01 -9.98 19.92
CA GLU A 143 0.13 -9.43 21.26
C GLU A 143 1.56 -8.95 21.54
N GLY A 144 1.71 -7.74 22.06
CA GLY A 144 2.99 -7.05 22.24
C GLY A 144 3.55 -6.37 20.98
N PHE A 145 2.86 -6.50 19.82
CA PHE A 145 3.24 -5.88 18.53
C PHE A 145 2.03 -5.30 17.80
N TYR A 146 0.95 -5.02 18.51
CA TYR A 146 -0.21 -4.35 17.94
C TYR A 146 0.09 -2.90 17.53
N PRO A 147 -0.78 -2.23 16.76
CA PRO A 147 -0.60 -0.82 16.44
C PRO A 147 -0.30 0.06 17.65
N THR A 148 -0.93 -0.21 18.81
CA THR A 148 -0.69 0.53 20.06
C THR A 148 0.72 0.33 20.60
N ASP A 149 1.33 -0.83 20.42
CA ASP A 149 2.72 -1.10 20.80
C ASP A 149 3.72 -0.46 19.81
N GLN A 150 3.24 -0.07 18.63
CA GLN A 150 3.95 0.59 17.53
C GLN A 150 3.61 2.09 17.42
N GLY A 151 3.20 2.71 18.52
CA GLY A 151 3.03 4.15 18.67
C GLY A 151 1.67 4.73 18.33
N PHE A 152 0.73 3.96 17.76
CA PHE A 152 -0.63 4.43 17.57
C PHE A 152 -1.38 4.59 18.90
N ASP A 153 -2.22 5.63 19.03
CA ASP A 153 -3.02 5.83 20.23
C ASP A 153 -4.24 4.90 20.27
N VAL A 154 -4.74 4.50 19.08
CA VAL A 154 -5.96 3.68 18.94
C VAL A 154 -5.71 2.55 17.94
N ASN A 155 -6.14 1.32 18.30
CA ASN A 155 -6.22 0.16 17.42
C ASN A 155 -7.65 -0.34 17.39
N ILE A 156 -8.27 -0.41 16.20
CA ILE A 156 -9.61 -1.00 16.00
C ILE A 156 -9.52 -2.03 14.88
N GLY A 157 -9.72 -3.29 15.21
CA GLY A 157 -9.74 -4.38 14.25
C GLY A 157 -8.39 -4.94 13.84
N GLY A 158 -7.27 -4.31 14.24
CA GLY A 158 -5.92 -4.73 13.82
C GLY A 158 -5.34 -5.84 14.70
N ASN A 159 -4.96 -6.98 14.10
CA ASN A 159 -4.26 -8.09 14.75
C ASN A 159 -3.21 -8.73 13.82
N HIS A 160 -2.65 -9.89 14.22
CA HIS A 160 -1.67 -10.64 13.43
C HIS A 160 -2.26 -11.31 12.17
N THR A 161 -3.59 -11.42 12.07
CA THR A 161 -4.23 -12.18 10.99
C THR A 161 -4.24 -11.39 9.69
N GLY A 162 -3.79 -12.03 8.61
CA GLY A 162 -3.76 -11.44 7.27
C GLY A 162 -5.06 -11.54 6.49
N SER A 163 -6.01 -12.37 6.92
CA SER A 163 -7.30 -12.58 6.25
C SER A 163 -8.45 -11.96 7.04
N PRO A 164 -9.58 -11.67 6.38
CA PRO A 164 -10.79 -11.22 7.09
C PRO A 164 -11.30 -12.29 8.07
N PRO A 165 -12.04 -11.90 9.12
CA PRO A 165 -12.65 -12.84 10.06
C PRO A 165 -13.51 -13.88 9.36
N ARG A 166 -13.47 -15.12 9.86
CA ARG A 166 -14.16 -16.28 9.31
C ARG A 166 -14.98 -16.96 10.40
N SER A 167 -16.18 -16.46 10.69
CA SER A 167 -17.15 -17.16 11.53
C SER A 167 -18.40 -17.43 10.69
N GLY A 168 -18.30 -18.38 9.74
CA GLY A 168 -19.36 -18.67 8.78
C GLY A 168 -19.16 -17.91 7.47
N LYS A 169 -19.90 -16.80 7.24
CA LYS A 169 -19.80 -16.00 6.01
C LYS A 169 -18.63 -15.01 6.09
N PRO A 170 -17.69 -15.00 5.12
CA PRO A 170 -16.57 -14.04 5.12
C PRO A 170 -17.04 -12.59 5.18
N TYR A 171 -16.34 -11.76 5.94
CA TYR A 171 -16.66 -10.34 6.18
C TYR A 171 -17.93 -10.07 7.00
N PHE A 172 -18.68 -11.09 7.42
CA PHE A 172 -19.88 -10.90 8.23
C PHE A 172 -19.69 -11.46 9.64
N GLY A 173 -20.30 -10.78 10.61
CA GLY A 173 -20.41 -11.25 11.98
C GLY A 173 -21.22 -12.56 12.11
N PRO A 174 -21.11 -13.24 13.26
CA PRO A 174 -20.42 -12.75 14.46
C PRO A 174 -18.89 -12.95 14.41
N PHE A 175 -18.12 -11.98 14.88
CA PHE A 175 -16.68 -12.09 15.09
C PHE A 175 -16.19 -11.10 16.16
N GLN A 176 -14.99 -11.37 16.69
CA GLN A 176 -14.27 -10.49 17.59
C GLN A 176 -12.89 -10.14 17.04
N LEU A 177 -12.60 -8.86 16.91
CA LEU A 177 -11.28 -8.30 16.64
C LEU A 177 -10.91 -7.34 17.77
N PRO A 178 -9.65 -6.94 17.92
CA PRO A 178 -9.27 -5.94 18.91
C PRO A 178 -10.14 -4.68 18.83
N ASN A 179 -10.82 -4.36 19.92
CA ASN A 179 -11.74 -3.22 20.05
C ASN A 179 -12.88 -3.14 19.02
N LEU A 180 -13.24 -4.28 18.41
CA LEU A 180 -14.33 -4.37 17.43
C LEU A 180 -15.06 -5.70 17.58
N THR A 181 -16.32 -5.65 18.02
CA THR A 181 -17.22 -6.80 18.12
C THR A 181 -18.32 -6.67 17.07
N ALA A 182 -18.52 -7.71 16.27
CA ALA A 182 -19.60 -7.80 15.29
C ALA A 182 -20.67 -8.82 15.72
N ARG A 183 -21.92 -8.45 15.51
CA ARG A 183 -23.09 -9.31 15.70
C ARG A 183 -23.44 -10.03 14.40
N GLU A 184 -24.37 -10.98 14.45
CA GLU A 184 -24.92 -11.63 13.27
C GLU A 184 -25.38 -10.60 12.22
N GLY A 185 -24.92 -10.76 10.98
CA GLY A 185 -25.26 -9.88 9.87
C GLY A 185 -24.50 -8.56 9.77
N ASP A 186 -23.72 -8.17 10.79
CA ASP A 186 -22.84 -6.99 10.72
C ASP A 186 -21.79 -7.18 9.62
N PHE A 187 -21.58 -6.13 8.79
CA PHE A 187 -20.65 -6.19 7.68
C PHE A 187 -19.35 -5.43 8.01
N LEU A 188 -18.20 -6.11 7.95
CA LEU A 188 -16.93 -5.60 8.40
C LEU A 188 -16.53 -4.24 7.79
N PRO A 189 -16.66 -3.99 6.47
CA PRO A 189 -16.34 -2.68 5.88
C PRO A 189 -17.15 -1.54 6.50
N GLU A 190 -18.43 -1.75 6.82
CA GLU A 190 -19.27 -0.73 7.43
C GLU A 190 -18.88 -0.44 8.89
N LEU A 191 -18.57 -1.49 9.66
CA LEU A 191 -18.08 -1.33 11.04
C LEU A 191 -16.77 -0.55 11.09
N LEU A 192 -15.83 -0.88 10.20
CA LEU A 192 -14.55 -0.16 10.09
C LEU A 192 -14.76 1.29 9.64
N THR A 193 -15.66 1.53 8.68
CA THR A 193 -16.01 2.89 8.24
C THR A 193 -16.58 3.71 9.39
N LYS A 194 -17.52 3.15 10.15
CA LYS A 194 -18.09 3.81 11.33
C LYS A 194 -17.01 4.17 12.36
N ALA A 195 -16.06 3.26 12.59
CA ALA A 195 -14.96 3.50 13.52
C ALA A 195 -14.02 4.62 13.01
N ALA A 196 -13.67 4.61 11.71
CA ALA A 196 -12.83 5.64 11.08
C ALA A 196 -13.50 7.03 11.14
N VAL A 197 -14.79 7.11 10.79
CA VAL A 197 -15.58 8.35 10.88
C VAL A 197 -15.66 8.83 12.33
N GLY A 198 -15.93 7.96 13.30
CA GLY A 198 -15.96 8.32 14.72
C GLY A 198 -14.62 8.89 15.21
N PHE A 199 -13.49 8.32 14.76
CA PHE A 199 -12.17 8.86 15.09
C PHE A 199 -11.96 10.26 14.49
N ILE A 200 -12.34 10.50 13.24
CA ILE A 200 -12.26 11.82 12.57
C ILE A 200 -13.08 12.86 13.35
N GLU A 201 -14.33 12.55 13.67
CA GLU A 201 -15.23 13.45 14.38
C GLU A 201 -14.71 13.79 15.78
N ALA A 202 -14.18 12.79 16.52
CA ALA A 202 -13.61 12.98 17.85
C ALA A 202 -12.32 13.83 17.84
N ASN A 203 -11.61 13.88 16.71
CA ASN A 203 -10.31 14.55 16.61
C ASN A 203 -10.30 15.76 15.67
N LYS A 204 -11.46 16.24 15.20
CA LYS A 204 -11.55 17.35 14.24
C LYS A 204 -10.85 18.65 14.67
N SER A 205 -10.65 18.86 15.98
CA SER A 205 -9.96 20.03 16.53
C SER A 205 -8.47 19.81 16.78
N ASN A 206 -7.96 18.60 16.60
CA ASN A 206 -6.57 18.23 16.82
C ASN A 206 -5.91 17.80 15.50
N PRO A 207 -4.59 17.91 15.35
CA PRO A 207 -3.90 17.24 14.25
C PRO A 207 -3.94 15.72 14.46
N PHE A 208 -4.25 14.97 13.41
CA PHE A 208 -4.31 13.51 13.51
C PHE A 208 -3.74 12.81 12.27
N VAL A 209 -3.36 11.54 12.47
CA VAL A 209 -3.10 10.59 11.41
C VAL A 209 -4.01 9.38 11.59
N LEU A 210 -4.76 9.04 10.54
CA LEU A 210 -5.59 7.85 10.47
C LEU A 210 -4.98 6.89 9.43
N TYR A 211 -4.48 5.75 9.89
CA TYR A 211 -4.15 4.61 9.06
C TYR A 211 -5.39 3.74 8.96
N PHE A 212 -5.94 3.62 7.75
CA PHE A 212 -7.21 2.93 7.48
C PHE A 212 -7.00 1.78 6.49
N PRO A 213 -6.32 0.69 6.91
CA PRO A 213 -6.08 -0.47 6.09
C PRO A 213 -7.31 -1.39 6.09
N HIS A 214 -7.98 -1.46 4.95
CA HIS A 214 -9.09 -2.39 4.76
C HIS A 214 -8.63 -3.84 4.75
N TYR A 215 -9.57 -4.77 5.07
CA TYR A 215 -9.44 -6.18 4.71
C TYR A 215 -9.90 -6.44 3.27
N SER A 216 -10.68 -5.51 2.70
CA SER A 216 -11.15 -5.59 1.30
C SER A 216 -9.98 -5.26 0.34
N VAL A 217 -9.79 -6.06 -0.69
CA VAL A 217 -10.68 -7.08 -1.25
C VAL A 217 -10.09 -8.50 -1.10
N HIS A 218 -9.42 -8.78 0.02
CA HIS A 218 -8.71 -10.05 0.27
C HIS A 218 -9.67 -11.26 0.34
N LEU A 219 -9.17 -12.42 -0.05
CA LEU A 219 -9.86 -13.71 0.07
C LEU A 219 -10.09 -14.14 1.56
N PRO A 220 -11.15 -14.93 1.80
CA PRO A 220 -12.22 -15.32 0.89
C PRO A 220 -13.15 -14.15 0.58
N LEU A 221 -13.66 -14.10 -0.67
CA LEU A 221 -14.54 -13.03 -1.10
C LEU A 221 -15.88 -13.05 -0.33
N GLY A 222 -16.38 -11.88 0.04
CA GLY A 222 -17.65 -11.72 0.73
C GLY A 222 -18.21 -10.31 0.62
N ALA A 223 -19.46 -10.20 0.17
CA ALA A 223 -20.21 -8.96 0.06
C ALA A 223 -21.69 -9.18 0.36
N ARG A 224 -22.48 -8.12 0.39
CA ARG A 224 -23.93 -8.20 0.58
C ARG A 224 -24.57 -8.96 -0.60
N ALA A 225 -25.57 -9.80 -0.32
CA ALA A 225 -26.19 -10.66 -1.33
C ALA A 225 -26.83 -9.85 -2.47
N GLU A 226 -27.46 -8.72 -2.14
CA GLU A 226 -28.08 -7.80 -3.09
C GLU A 226 -27.05 -7.16 -4.02
N ASP A 227 -25.86 -6.81 -3.54
CA ASP A 227 -24.78 -6.24 -4.35
C ASP A 227 -24.18 -7.30 -5.29
N ILE A 228 -23.95 -8.52 -4.79
CA ILE A 228 -23.52 -9.65 -5.62
C ILE A 228 -24.53 -9.92 -6.72
N ALA A 229 -25.84 -9.93 -6.41
CA ALA A 229 -26.90 -10.19 -7.38
C ALA A 229 -26.94 -9.11 -8.47
N ARG A 230 -26.77 -7.82 -8.10
CA ARG A 230 -26.69 -6.69 -9.02
C ARG A 230 -25.51 -6.84 -10.00
N HIS A 231 -24.35 -7.23 -9.51
CA HIS A 231 -23.17 -7.47 -10.33
C HIS A 231 -23.31 -8.75 -11.17
N LYS A 232 -23.90 -9.80 -10.64
CA LYS A 232 -24.14 -11.06 -11.37
C LYS A 232 -24.95 -10.86 -12.64
N ALA A 233 -25.98 -10.02 -12.57
CA ALA A 233 -26.79 -9.64 -13.74
C ALA A 233 -25.99 -8.89 -14.82
N LYS A 234 -24.98 -8.10 -14.43
CA LYS A 234 -24.14 -7.28 -15.35
C LYS A 234 -22.90 -8.02 -15.85
N ALA A 235 -22.34 -8.92 -15.05
CA ALA A 235 -21.06 -9.56 -15.30
C ALA A 235 -21.04 -10.39 -16.59
N ASN A 236 -22.08 -11.19 -16.82
CA ASN A 236 -22.21 -12.09 -17.95
C ASN A 236 -20.90 -12.88 -18.22
N GLY A 237 -20.28 -13.41 -17.17
CA GLY A 237 -19.03 -14.18 -17.22
C GLY A 237 -17.74 -13.37 -17.49
N ARG A 238 -17.79 -12.03 -17.50
CA ARG A 238 -16.61 -11.18 -17.81
C ARG A 238 -15.78 -10.80 -16.59
N TYR A 239 -16.34 -10.85 -15.40
CA TYR A 239 -15.67 -10.53 -14.14
C TYR A 239 -16.33 -11.23 -12.95
N GLU A 240 -15.61 -11.29 -11.80
CA GLU A 240 -16.09 -11.90 -10.56
C GLU A 240 -17.08 -10.96 -9.84
N PRO A 241 -18.38 -11.29 -9.74
CA PRO A 241 -19.40 -10.40 -9.18
C PRO A 241 -19.19 -10.05 -7.71
N THR A 242 -18.68 -11.00 -6.92
CA THR A 242 -18.43 -10.76 -5.49
C THR A 242 -17.29 -9.77 -5.30
N TYR A 243 -16.23 -9.91 -6.10
CA TYR A 243 -15.11 -8.96 -6.09
C TYR A 243 -15.58 -7.54 -6.44
N ALA A 244 -16.36 -7.39 -7.50
CA ALA A 244 -16.91 -6.09 -7.89
C ALA A 244 -17.75 -5.44 -6.79
N ALA A 245 -18.61 -6.24 -6.11
CA ALA A 245 -19.39 -5.77 -4.99
C ALA A 245 -18.51 -5.35 -3.79
N MET A 246 -17.39 -6.03 -3.55
CA MET A 246 -16.43 -5.66 -2.51
C MET A 246 -15.70 -4.35 -2.84
N VAL A 247 -15.36 -4.11 -4.10
CA VAL A 247 -14.76 -2.84 -4.55
C VAL A 247 -15.73 -1.68 -4.33
N GLU A 248 -17.01 -1.84 -4.70
CA GLU A 248 -18.03 -0.81 -4.47
C GLU A 248 -18.26 -0.55 -2.97
N ALA A 249 -18.23 -1.59 -2.13
CA ALA A 249 -18.35 -1.44 -0.67
C ALA A 249 -17.15 -0.68 -0.07
N MET A 250 -15.94 -0.93 -0.58
CA MET A 250 -14.74 -0.19 -0.19
C MET A 250 -14.81 1.27 -0.67
N ASP A 251 -15.26 1.51 -1.89
CA ASP A 251 -15.45 2.87 -2.40
C ASP A 251 -16.48 3.65 -1.57
N ALA A 252 -17.59 3.01 -1.17
CA ALA A 252 -18.57 3.60 -0.25
C ALA A 252 -17.95 3.95 1.12
N SER A 253 -17.04 3.11 1.62
CA SER A 253 -16.28 3.39 2.85
C SER A 253 -15.40 4.64 2.70
N VAL A 254 -14.72 4.80 1.57
CA VAL A 254 -13.97 6.02 1.24
C VAL A 254 -14.91 7.24 1.18
N GLY A 255 -16.09 7.07 0.59
CA GLY A 255 -17.15 8.11 0.57
C GLY A 255 -17.51 8.60 1.98
N GLY A 256 -17.75 7.66 2.91
CA GLY A 256 -18.03 8.00 4.32
C GLY A 256 -16.92 8.82 4.99
N VAL A 257 -15.65 8.50 4.71
CA VAL A 257 -14.50 9.29 5.19
C VAL A 257 -14.48 10.69 4.59
N LEU A 258 -14.67 10.83 3.27
CA LEU A 258 -14.71 12.13 2.59
C LEU A 258 -15.83 13.01 3.14
N GLU A 259 -17.04 12.46 3.30
CA GLU A 259 -18.19 13.18 3.88
C GLU A 259 -17.94 13.62 5.32
N ALA A 260 -17.27 12.78 6.14
CA ALA A 260 -16.93 13.15 7.50
C ALA A 260 -15.98 14.36 7.55
N LEU A 261 -15.00 14.42 6.66
CA LEU A 261 -14.07 15.55 6.54
C LEU A 261 -14.80 16.83 6.07
N ASP A 262 -15.70 16.70 5.09
CA ASP A 262 -16.51 17.81 4.57
C ASP A 262 -17.43 18.36 5.68
N ARG A 263 -18.16 17.50 6.42
CA ARG A 263 -19.00 17.89 7.56
C ARG A 263 -18.20 18.52 8.71
N ALA A 264 -17.01 18.04 8.96
CA ALA A 264 -16.12 18.57 10.02
C ALA A 264 -15.43 19.89 9.61
N GLY A 265 -15.50 20.30 8.35
CA GLY A 265 -14.84 21.50 7.83
C GLY A 265 -13.31 21.43 7.87
N ILE A 266 -12.74 20.22 7.70
CA ILE A 266 -11.30 19.97 7.79
C ILE A 266 -10.69 19.36 6.52
N ALA A 267 -11.48 19.26 5.45
CA ALA A 267 -11.06 18.66 4.19
C ALA A 267 -9.85 19.38 3.57
N ASP A 268 -9.77 20.73 3.70
CA ASP A 268 -8.70 21.55 3.11
C ASP A 268 -7.35 21.39 3.80
N ARG A 269 -7.34 20.89 5.04
CA ARG A 269 -6.12 20.65 5.79
C ARG A 269 -5.85 19.15 6.02
N THR A 270 -6.45 18.28 5.20
CA THR A 270 -6.29 16.83 5.30
C THR A 270 -5.71 16.27 4.01
N LEU A 271 -4.48 15.72 4.10
CA LEU A 271 -3.89 14.93 3.01
C LEU A 271 -4.50 13.53 3.05
N ILE A 272 -5.17 13.16 1.98
CA ILE A 272 -5.76 11.84 1.78
C ILE A 272 -4.91 11.07 0.78
N VAL A 273 -4.59 9.83 1.11
CA VAL A 273 -3.87 8.87 0.28
C VAL A 273 -4.73 7.60 0.16
N PHE A 274 -4.96 7.13 -1.06
CA PHE A 274 -5.47 5.80 -1.35
C PHE A 274 -4.41 5.00 -2.11
N PHE A 275 -4.12 3.78 -1.65
CA PHE A 275 -3.08 2.91 -2.19
C PHE A 275 -3.46 1.44 -2.03
N SER A 276 -2.83 0.51 -2.76
CA SER A 276 -2.92 -0.94 -2.54
C SER A 276 -1.61 -1.51 -1.98
N ASP A 277 -1.69 -2.53 -1.13
CA ASP A 277 -0.49 -3.13 -0.53
C ASP A 277 0.26 -4.08 -1.47
N ASN A 278 -0.40 -4.63 -2.47
CA ASN A 278 0.19 -5.43 -3.56
C ASN A 278 -0.83 -5.60 -4.70
N GLY A 279 -0.38 -6.14 -5.81
CA GLY A 279 -1.22 -6.38 -6.98
C GLY A 279 -2.38 -7.32 -6.72
N GLY A 280 -3.38 -7.21 -7.56
CA GLY A 280 -4.60 -8.03 -7.50
C GLY A 280 -4.34 -9.49 -7.86
N LEU A 281 -5.29 -10.35 -7.49
CA LEU A 281 -5.27 -11.80 -7.71
C LEU A 281 -5.63 -12.14 -9.15
N ASN A 282 -4.64 -12.19 -10.03
CA ASN A 282 -4.81 -12.46 -11.46
C ASN A 282 -4.86 -13.97 -11.78
N TYR A 283 -5.82 -14.67 -11.18
CA TYR A 283 -6.10 -16.09 -11.46
C TYR A 283 -7.60 -16.38 -11.37
N GLU A 284 -8.02 -17.52 -11.95
CA GLU A 284 -9.42 -17.94 -11.93
C GLU A 284 -9.83 -18.40 -10.52
N GLY A 285 -10.91 -17.80 -10.00
CA GLY A 285 -11.58 -18.22 -8.78
C GLY A 285 -12.53 -19.38 -9.01
N ARG A 286 -13.41 -19.66 -8.02
CA ARG A 286 -14.44 -20.70 -8.10
C ARG A 286 -15.41 -20.51 -9.26
N SER A 287 -15.65 -19.28 -9.66
CA SER A 287 -16.50 -18.92 -10.81
C SER A 287 -15.91 -19.23 -12.18
N LYS A 288 -14.65 -19.72 -12.23
CA LYS A 288 -13.85 -19.89 -13.46
C LYS A 288 -13.65 -18.57 -14.24
N VAL A 289 -13.79 -17.46 -13.55
CA VAL A 289 -13.48 -16.13 -14.05
C VAL A 289 -12.32 -15.59 -13.20
N LYS A 290 -11.43 -14.79 -13.79
CA LYS A 290 -10.38 -14.11 -13.03
C LYS A 290 -10.98 -13.27 -11.91
N ILE A 291 -10.37 -13.33 -10.73
CA ILE A 291 -10.80 -12.51 -9.59
C ILE A 291 -10.63 -11.04 -9.95
N THR A 292 -9.43 -10.66 -10.44
CA THR A 292 -9.20 -9.36 -11.06
C THR A 292 -8.29 -9.51 -12.29
N ASP A 293 -8.20 -8.47 -13.11
CA ASP A 293 -7.35 -8.42 -14.31
C ASP A 293 -6.39 -7.24 -14.22
N ASN A 294 -5.11 -7.53 -13.98
CA ASN A 294 -4.06 -6.50 -13.91
C ASN A 294 -3.59 -6.01 -15.29
N SER A 295 -4.17 -6.51 -16.39
CA SER A 295 -3.76 -6.11 -17.75
C SER A 295 -3.71 -4.59 -17.92
N PRO A 296 -2.68 -4.05 -18.63
CA PRO A 296 -1.67 -4.75 -19.44
C PRO A 296 -0.47 -5.28 -18.63
N PHE A 297 -0.42 -5.09 -17.32
CA PHE A 297 0.70 -5.49 -16.47
C PHE A 297 0.75 -7.01 -16.34
N ARG A 298 1.98 -7.54 -16.39
CA ARG A 298 2.24 -8.97 -16.29
C ARG A 298 2.00 -9.48 -14.87
N ALA A 299 1.35 -10.64 -14.73
CA ALA A 299 1.09 -11.37 -13.50
C ALA A 299 0.23 -10.57 -12.46
N GLY A 300 0.45 -10.78 -11.18
CA GLY A 300 -0.29 -10.17 -10.07
C GLY A 300 0.39 -10.43 -8.74
N LYS A 301 -0.37 -10.43 -7.65
CA LYS A 301 0.11 -10.70 -6.29
C LYS A 301 1.15 -11.82 -6.26
N GLY A 302 2.21 -11.62 -5.49
CA GLY A 302 3.28 -12.60 -5.31
C GLY A 302 4.37 -12.57 -6.36
N HIS A 303 4.25 -11.76 -7.43
CA HIS A 303 5.23 -11.69 -8.52
C HIS A 303 5.94 -10.33 -8.53
N LEU A 304 7.23 -10.34 -8.89
CA LEU A 304 8.03 -9.13 -9.08
C LEU A 304 7.78 -8.41 -10.42
N TYR A 305 6.89 -8.93 -11.25
CA TYR A 305 6.41 -8.24 -12.45
C TYR A 305 5.49 -7.08 -12.09
N GLU A 306 5.28 -6.17 -13.04
CA GLU A 306 4.51 -4.94 -12.82
C GLU A 306 3.13 -5.21 -12.19
N GLY A 307 2.42 -6.26 -12.62
CA GLY A 307 1.10 -6.59 -12.07
C GLY A 307 1.08 -6.99 -10.60
N GLY A 308 2.24 -7.33 -10.01
CA GLY A 308 2.34 -7.68 -8.59
C GLY A 308 2.80 -6.55 -7.67
N ILE A 309 3.39 -5.49 -8.26
CA ILE A 309 4.04 -4.42 -7.48
C ILE A 309 3.65 -3.00 -7.91
N ARG A 310 3.08 -2.79 -9.10
CA ARG A 310 2.64 -1.46 -9.56
C ARG A 310 1.17 -1.27 -9.23
N GLU A 311 0.89 -0.29 -8.35
CA GLU A 311 -0.37 -0.16 -7.66
C GLU A 311 -1.07 1.17 -7.96
N PRO A 312 -2.41 1.25 -7.83
CA PRO A 312 -3.09 2.51 -7.92
C PRO A 312 -2.73 3.38 -6.72
N LEU A 313 -2.36 4.63 -6.99
CA LEU A 313 -2.11 5.65 -5.99
C LEU A 313 -2.81 6.94 -6.38
N VAL A 314 -3.73 7.40 -5.54
CA VAL A 314 -4.33 8.72 -5.67
C VAL A 314 -4.18 9.50 -4.38
N MET A 315 -3.89 10.80 -4.49
CA MET A 315 -3.66 11.68 -3.34
C MET A 315 -4.42 12.99 -3.52
N ARG A 316 -5.03 13.50 -2.43
CA ARG A 316 -5.76 14.76 -2.44
C ARG A 316 -5.36 15.63 -1.25
N LEU A 317 -5.06 16.88 -1.52
CA LEU A 317 -4.88 17.94 -0.54
C LEU A 317 -5.31 19.26 -1.19
N PRO A 318 -6.54 19.75 -0.93
CA PRO A 318 -7.04 20.98 -1.52
C PRO A 318 -6.11 22.17 -1.23
N GLY A 319 -5.97 23.07 -2.22
CA GLY A 319 -5.09 24.23 -2.11
C GLY A 319 -3.58 23.94 -2.24
N VAL A 320 -3.16 22.66 -2.19
CA VAL A 320 -1.74 22.26 -2.33
C VAL A 320 -1.53 21.42 -3.59
N ILE A 321 -2.34 20.38 -3.77
CA ILE A 321 -2.28 19.54 -4.97
C ILE A 321 -3.26 20.10 -6.00
N LYS A 322 -2.76 20.44 -7.18
CA LYS A 322 -3.61 20.92 -8.28
C LYS A 322 -4.56 19.80 -8.73
N PRO A 323 -5.88 20.04 -8.78
CA PRO A 323 -6.84 19.04 -9.26
C PRO A 323 -6.52 18.49 -10.64
N GLY A 324 -6.74 17.19 -10.83
CA GLY A 324 -6.51 16.48 -12.09
C GLY A 324 -5.04 16.29 -12.47
N THR A 325 -4.11 16.50 -11.53
CA THR A 325 -2.68 16.27 -11.79
C THR A 325 -2.39 14.79 -12.06
N VAL A 326 -1.58 14.52 -13.09
CA VAL A 326 -1.02 13.19 -13.36
C VAL A 326 0.46 13.23 -13.08
N ILE A 327 0.94 12.30 -12.23
CA ILE A 327 2.34 12.22 -11.80
C ILE A 327 2.95 10.92 -12.32
N ASP A 328 3.96 11.04 -13.22
CA ASP A 328 4.65 9.91 -13.83
C ASP A 328 5.92 9.51 -13.07
N ALA A 329 6.37 10.31 -12.12
CA ALA A 329 7.57 10.01 -11.34
C ALA A 329 7.42 8.67 -10.62
N PRO A 330 8.40 7.73 -10.73
CA PRO A 330 8.37 6.48 -9.98
C PRO A 330 8.46 6.73 -8.47
N VAL A 331 7.46 6.23 -7.74
CA VAL A 331 7.35 6.34 -6.28
C VAL A 331 7.11 4.97 -5.67
N CYS A 332 7.44 4.79 -4.39
CA CYS A 332 7.31 3.50 -3.71
C CYS A 332 6.69 3.69 -2.32
N SER A 333 6.10 2.64 -1.77
CA SER A 333 5.45 2.66 -0.45
C SER A 333 6.36 3.15 0.70
N VAL A 334 7.68 3.05 0.56
CA VAL A 334 8.65 3.62 1.51
C VAL A 334 8.63 5.17 1.56
N ASP A 335 7.99 5.84 0.60
CA ASP A 335 7.96 7.29 0.47
C ASP A 335 6.87 7.96 1.32
N PHE A 336 5.88 7.20 1.79
CA PHE A 336 4.75 7.80 2.51
C PHE A 336 5.13 8.34 3.87
N PHE A 337 5.91 7.61 4.65
CA PHE A 337 6.35 8.07 5.96
C PHE A 337 7.15 9.40 5.87
N PRO A 338 8.25 9.51 5.10
CA PRO A 338 8.96 10.78 4.95
C PRO A 338 8.09 11.89 4.36
N THR A 339 7.06 11.57 3.57
CA THR A 339 6.10 12.56 3.06
C THR A 339 5.25 13.15 4.19
N PHE A 340 4.70 12.31 5.06
CA PHE A 340 3.92 12.79 6.21
C PHE A 340 4.76 13.64 7.15
N CYS A 341 5.99 13.20 7.42
CA CYS A 341 6.93 13.96 8.25
C CYS A 341 7.27 15.33 7.66
N ASP A 342 7.51 15.41 6.35
CA ASP A 342 7.81 16.68 5.66
C ASP A 342 6.63 17.65 5.75
N PHE A 343 5.41 17.19 5.50
CA PHE A 343 4.23 18.04 5.66
C PHE A 343 3.95 18.43 7.12
N ALA A 344 4.30 17.58 8.07
CA ALA A 344 4.15 17.85 9.51
C ALA A 344 5.29 18.68 10.10
N GLY A 345 6.38 18.93 9.34
CA GLY A 345 7.58 19.59 9.85
C GLY A 345 8.38 18.74 10.86
N VAL A 346 8.31 17.41 10.75
CA VAL A 346 8.96 16.42 11.63
C VAL A 346 10.09 15.72 10.87
N LYS A 347 11.18 15.38 11.56
CA LYS A 347 12.23 14.55 10.99
C LYS A 347 11.84 13.07 11.06
N PRO A 348 11.86 12.31 9.95
CA PRO A 348 11.41 10.91 9.95
C PRO A 348 12.39 9.93 10.63
N GLY A 349 13.60 10.35 11.00
CA GLY A 349 14.65 9.43 11.44
C GLY A 349 15.27 8.65 10.28
N LYS A 350 15.54 7.34 10.48
CA LYS A 350 16.14 6.49 9.46
C LYS A 350 15.05 5.95 8.53
N VAL A 351 15.03 6.44 7.28
CA VAL A 351 14.12 5.99 6.22
C VAL A 351 14.89 5.70 4.93
N ASP A 352 14.33 4.87 4.06
CA ASP A 352 14.88 4.55 2.74
C ASP A 352 14.16 5.35 1.64
N GLY A 353 12.96 5.85 1.96
CA GLY A 353 12.12 6.65 1.07
C GLY A 353 12.49 8.14 1.03
N VAL A 354 11.80 8.87 0.18
CA VAL A 354 11.90 10.32 0.04
C VAL A 354 10.52 10.97 0.15
N SER A 355 10.47 12.26 0.53
CA SER A 355 9.22 13.00 0.53
C SER A 355 8.67 13.20 -0.89
N LEU A 356 7.37 12.95 -1.07
CA LEU A 356 6.63 13.21 -2.30
C LEU A 356 6.13 14.66 -2.40
N ARG A 357 6.32 15.47 -1.35
CA ARG A 357 5.88 16.88 -1.34
C ARG A 357 6.32 17.65 -2.58
N PRO A 358 7.59 17.52 -3.08
CA PRO A 358 8.00 18.25 -4.29
C PRO A 358 7.10 17.99 -5.49
N VAL A 359 6.77 16.72 -5.81
CA VAL A 359 5.90 16.42 -6.96
C VAL A 359 4.44 16.73 -6.71
N LEU A 360 3.98 16.69 -5.48
CA LEU A 360 2.64 17.08 -5.08
C LEU A 360 2.41 18.60 -5.17
N THR A 361 3.48 19.40 -5.09
CA THR A 361 3.46 20.87 -5.19
C THR A 361 3.94 21.38 -6.56
N GLY A 362 3.96 20.53 -7.60
CA GLY A 362 4.31 20.90 -8.97
C GLY A 362 5.80 20.89 -9.31
N GLY A 363 6.66 20.44 -8.38
CA GLY A 363 8.09 20.25 -8.60
C GLY A 363 8.42 18.85 -9.14
N LYS A 364 9.68 18.42 -8.96
CA LYS A 364 10.19 17.13 -9.45
C LYS A 364 10.90 16.37 -8.34
N LEU A 365 10.88 15.05 -8.40
CA LEU A 365 11.76 14.18 -7.62
C LEU A 365 13.10 14.05 -8.33
N LYS A 366 14.17 13.94 -7.55
CA LYS A 366 15.46 13.53 -8.08
C LYS A 366 15.37 12.08 -8.58
N PRO A 367 15.88 11.76 -9.77
CA PRO A 367 15.93 10.39 -10.26
C PRO A 367 16.64 9.48 -9.26
N ARG A 368 16.06 8.34 -8.96
CA ARG A 368 16.61 7.33 -8.05
C ARG A 368 16.16 5.93 -8.48
N PRO A 369 16.95 4.89 -8.16
CA PRO A 369 16.49 3.53 -8.33
C PRO A 369 15.46 3.16 -7.25
N LEU A 370 14.53 2.26 -7.61
CA LEU A 370 13.65 1.54 -6.71
C LEU A 370 14.07 0.08 -6.67
N PHE A 371 13.90 -0.58 -5.51
CA PHE A 371 14.42 -1.92 -5.29
C PHE A 371 13.37 -2.83 -4.68
N TRP A 372 13.45 -4.14 -5.01
CA TRP A 372 12.63 -5.20 -4.43
C TRP A 372 13.52 -6.40 -4.09
N HIS A 373 13.19 -7.05 -2.99
CA HIS A 373 13.79 -8.31 -2.59
C HIS A 373 12.70 -9.18 -1.96
N TYR A 374 12.24 -10.17 -2.71
CA TYR A 374 11.25 -11.15 -2.30
C TYR A 374 11.87 -12.54 -2.39
N PRO A 375 12.59 -13.02 -1.34
CA PRO A 375 13.37 -14.25 -1.39
C PRO A 375 12.53 -15.50 -1.13
N HIS A 376 11.23 -15.47 -1.42
CA HIS A 376 10.27 -16.52 -1.10
C HIS A 376 9.52 -17.00 -2.35
N TYR A 377 8.98 -18.21 -2.29
CA TYR A 377 7.97 -18.65 -3.24
C TYR A 377 6.60 -18.15 -2.80
N SER A 378 5.86 -17.58 -3.72
CA SER A 378 4.50 -17.12 -3.45
C SER A 378 3.44 -18.19 -3.67
N ASN A 379 2.35 -18.08 -2.90
CA ASN A 379 1.15 -18.89 -3.09
C ASN A 379 0.53 -18.71 -4.49
N GLN A 380 0.80 -17.60 -5.13
CA GLN A 380 0.27 -17.23 -6.44
C GLN A 380 1.23 -17.57 -7.59
N GLY A 381 2.27 -18.38 -7.32
CA GLY A 381 3.21 -18.85 -8.33
C GLY A 381 4.46 -17.98 -8.52
N GLY A 382 4.60 -16.89 -7.77
CA GLY A 382 5.82 -16.07 -7.83
C GLY A 382 7.04 -16.80 -7.28
N GLU A 383 8.20 -16.53 -7.86
CA GLU A 383 9.48 -17.15 -7.53
C GLU A 383 10.36 -16.22 -6.67
N PRO A 384 11.28 -16.79 -5.86
CA PRO A 384 12.25 -15.99 -5.13
C PRO A 384 13.08 -15.12 -6.06
N GLY A 385 13.09 -13.80 -5.82
CA GLY A 385 13.81 -12.88 -6.70
C GLY A 385 14.16 -11.56 -6.06
N SER A 386 14.93 -10.77 -6.80
CA SER A 386 15.17 -9.37 -6.54
C SER A 386 15.00 -8.55 -7.81
N ALA A 387 14.57 -7.30 -7.69
CA ALA A 387 14.41 -6.42 -8.83
C ALA A 387 14.94 -5.02 -8.54
N ILE A 388 15.31 -4.31 -9.59
CA ILE A 388 15.65 -2.88 -9.58
C ILE A 388 14.96 -2.20 -10.76
N ARG A 389 14.37 -1.03 -10.51
CA ARG A 389 13.93 -0.09 -11.55
C ARG A 389 14.74 1.19 -11.46
N GLU A 390 15.36 1.60 -12.56
CA GLU A 390 16.00 2.92 -12.68
C GLU A 390 15.56 3.58 -13.99
N GLY A 391 14.82 4.68 -13.87
CA GLY A 391 14.17 5.32 -15.00
C GLY A 391 13.17 4.37 -15.65
N ASP A 392 13.33 4.12 -16.96
CA ASP A 392 12.46 3.24 -17.75
C ASP A 392 12.90 1.76 -17.71
N TRP A 393 14.07 1.47 -17.14
CA TRP A 393 14.64 0.13 -17.16
C TRP A 393 14.36 -0.63 -15.86
N LYS A 394 13.92 -1.89 -16.01
CA LYS A 394 13.71 -2.82 -14.90
C LYS A 394 14.47 -4.11 -15.15
N LEU A 395 15.26 -4.53 -14.15
CA LEU A 395 15.95 -5.81 -14.10
C LEU A 395 15.34 -6.65 -12.99
N ILE A 396 15.02 -7.90 -13.30
CA ILE A 396 14.60 -8.92 -12.32
C ILE A 396 15.64 -10.04 -12.34
N GLU A 397 16.11 -10.46 -11.16
CA GLU A 397 16.96 -11.64 -10.95
C GLU A 397 16.18 -12.67 -10.14
N PHE A 398 15.99 -13.86 -10.71
CA PHE A 398 15.36 -15.00 -10.04
C PHE A 398 16.43 -15.87 -9.35
N HIS A 399 16.21 -16.19 -8.07
CA HIS A 399 17.25 -16.84 -7.26
C HIS A 399 17.24 -18.37 -7.38
N ALA A 400 16.14 -18.96 -7.89
CA ALA A 400 16.01 -20.41 -8.03
C ALA A 400 16.95 -20.99 -9.11
N ASP A 401 17.11 -20.28 -10.22
CA ASP A 401 17.87 -20.73 -11.41
C ASP A 401 18.92 -19.70 -11.87
N GLY A 402 18.98 -18.53 -11.24
CA GLY A 402 19.86 -17.43 -11.64
C GLY A 402 19.44 -16.70 -12.89
N ARG A 403 18.23 -16.97 -13.42
CA ARG A 403 17.65 -16.28 -14.58
C ARG A 403 17.54 -14.79 -14.32
N ARG A 404 17.84 -13.99 -15.33
CA ARG A 404 17.66 -12.54 -15.31
C ARG A 404 16.84 -12.07 -16.50
N GLU A 405 15.98 -11.11 -16.24
CA GLU A 405 15.11 -10.49 -17.24
C GLU A 405 15.26 -8.98 -17.18
N LEU A 406 15.39 -8.33 -18.34
CA LEU A 406 15.56 -6.88 -18.49
C LEU A 406 14.46 -6.33 -19.39
N PHE A 407 13.73 -5.33 -18.92
CA PHE A 407 12.64 -4.70 -19.63
C PHE A 407 12.82 -3.19 -19.75
N ASN A 408 12.32 -2.60 -20.83
CA ASN A 408 12.12 -1.17 -20.97
C ASN A 408 10.62 -0.87 -20.76
N LEU A 409 10.24 -0.44 -19.58
CA LEU A 409 8.83 -0.24 -19.20
C LEU A 409 8.15 0.91 -19.95
N LYS A 410 8.89 1.80 -20.59
CA LYS A 410 8.32 2.86 -21.43
C LYS A 410 7.73 2.29 -22.73
N ASP A 411 8.41 1.31 -23.31
CA ASP A 411 8.04 0.72 -24.60
C ASP A 411 7.27 -0.60 -24.42
N ASP A 412 7.45 -1.26 -23.25
CA ASP A 412 6.88 -2.58 -22.93
C ASP A 412 6.48 -2.64 -21.43
N GLU A 413 5.39 -1.95 -21.08
CA GLU A 413 4.84 -1.99 -19.71
C GLU A 413 4.29 -3.37 -19.30
N SER A 414 4.11 -4.26 -20.30
CA SER A 414 3.62 -5.63 -20.13
C SER A 414 4.73 -6.66 -19.89
N GLU A 415 6.00 -6.24 -19.91
CA GLU A 415 7.17 -7.12 -19.66
C GLU A 415 7.20 -8.37 -20.54
N LYS A 416 6.85 -8.22 -21.84
CA LYS A 416 6.78 -9.33 -22.83
C LYS A 416 8.14 -9.61 -23.48
N VAL A 417 9.00 -8.58 -23.62
CA VAL A 417 10.23 -8.67 -24.40
C VAL A 417 11.45 -8.57 -23.50
N ASN A 418 12.07 -9.73 -23.18
CA ASN A 418 13.30 -9.75 -22.38
C ASN A 418 14.50 -9.24 -23.21
N LEU A 419 15.04 -8.08 -22.84
CA LEU A 419 16.14 -7.40 -23.50
C LEU A 419 17.53 -7.76 -22.95
N ILE A 420 17.65 -8.74 -22.05
CA ILE A 420 18.90 -9.09 -21.34
C ILE A 420 20.05 -9.35 -22.29
N ARG A 421 19.79 -10.02 -23.42
CA ARG A 421 20.81 -10.33 -24.46
C ARG A 421 21.10 -9.14 -25.37
N LYS A 422 20.10 -8.25 -25.59
CA LYS A 422 20.23 -7.08 -26.47
C LYS A 422 20.91 -5.88 -25.77
N ARG A 423 20.75 -5.76 -24.45
CA ARG A 423 21.27 -4.64 -23.65
C ARG A 423 22.05 -5.14 -22.43
N PRO A 424 23.13 -5.93 -22.63
CA PRO A 424 23.96 -6.45 -21.54
C PRO A 424 24.68 -5.34 -20.76
N ASP A 425 24.90 -4.19 -21.40
CA ASP A 425 25.47 -2.97 -20.79
C ASP A 425 24.59 -2.45 -19.67
N ILE A 426 23.29 -2.28 -19.91
CA ILE A 426 22.30 -1.83 -18.94
C ILE A 426 22.11 -2.89 -17.85
N ALA A 427 21.99 -4.16 -18.24
CA ALA A 427 21.82 -5.26 -17.30
C ALA A 427 22.96 -5.31 -16.26
N ARG A 428 24.24 -5.18 -16.70
CA ARG A 428 25.40 -5.15 -15.79
C ARG A 428 25.36 -3.95 -14.84
N LYS A 429 25.01 -2.75 -15.35
CA LYS A 429 24.89 -1.54 -14.53
C LYS A 429 23.83 -1.69 -13.44
N LEU A 430 22.64 -2.19 -13.79
CA LEU A 430 21.54 -2.39 -12.85
C LEU A 430 21.86 -3.49 -11.84
N GLN A 431 22.46 -4.61 -12.29
CA GLN A 431 22.88 -5.68 -11.41
C GLN A 431 23.84 -5.19 -10.33
N ALA A 432 24.87 -4.43 -10.71
CA ALA A 432 25.84 -3.89 -9.75
C ALA A 432 25.17 -3.00 -8.68
N LYS A 433 24.17 -2.20 -9.08
CA LYS A 433 23.40 -1.38 -8.13
C LYS A 433 22.52 -2.22 -7.22
N LEU A 434 21.87 -3.27 -7.77
CA LEU A 434 21.03 -4.19 -7.00
C LEU A 434 21.86 -4.94 -5.96
N ASP A 435 23.07 -5.41 -6.34
CA ASP A 435 23.97 -6.11 -5.43
C ASP A 435 24.47 -5.20 -4.30
N ALA A 436 24.85 -3.97 -4.63
CA ALA A 436 25.27 -2.97 -3.64
C ALA A 436 24.13 -2.64 -2.66
N TRP A 437 22.90 -2.47 -3.17
CA TRP A 437 21.75 -2.20 -2.33
C TRP A 437 21.44 -3.39 -1.42
N ARG A 438 21.38 -4.63 -1.93
CA ARG A 438 21.14 -5.85 -1.12
C ARG A 438 22.13 -5.93 0.04
N LYS A 439 23.43 -5.63 -0.23
CA LYS A 439 24.46 -5.59 0.81
C LYS A 439 24.19 -4.48 1.83
N SER A 440 23.76 -3.30 1.40
CA SER A 440 23.55 -2.14 2.29
C SER A 440 22.36 -2.33 3.24
N VAL A 441 21.34 -3.06 2.83
CA VAL A 441 20.15 -3.36 3.65
C VAL A 441 20.24 -4.69 4.40
N GLY A 442 21.32 -5.45 4.23
CA GLY A 442 21.49 -6.76 4.87
C GLY A 442 20.51 -7.82 4.34
N ALA A 443 20.17 -7.78 3.05
CA ALA A 443 19.23 -8.71 2.44
C ALA A 443 19.67 -10.17 2.60
N ILE A 444 18.78 -11.02 3.12
CA ILE A 444 19.06 -12.45 3.33
C ILE A 444 18.70 -13.21 2.06
N MET A 445 19.72 -13.76 1.40
CA MET A 445 19.55 -14.49 0.14
C MET A 445 19.08 -15.93 0.37
N PRO A 446 18.25 -16.51 -0.51
CA PRO A 446 17.99 -17.94 -0.56
C PRO A 446 19.29 -18.72 -0.78
N LYS A 447 19.34 -19.94 -0.27
CA LYS A 447 20.50 -20.84 -0.44
C LYS A 447 20.14 -21.98 -1.39
N LYS A 448 21.09 -22.41 -2.21
CA LYS A 448 20.90 -23.60 -3.05
C LYS A 448 20.52 -24.79 -2.17
N ASN A 449 19.47 -25.51 -2.57
CA ASN A 449 19.03 -26.72 -1.85
C ASN A 449 19.77 -27.93 -2.39
N PRO A 450 20.63 -28.61 -1.59
CA PRO A 450 21.35 -29.81 -2.05
C PRO A 450 20.42 -31.01 -2.30
N ASN A 451 19.21 -30.98 -1.74
CA ASN A 451 18.19 -32.03 -1.86
C ASN A 451 17.09 -31.66 -2.87
N ALA A 452 17.35 -30.70 -3.73
CA ALA A 452 16.38 -30.27 -4.74
C ALA A 452 15.99 -31.43 -5.66
N ASP A 453 14.69 -31.55 -5.92
CA ASP A 453 14.17 -32.49 -6.89
C ASP A 453 14.25 -31.84 -8.31
N PRO A 454 14.99 -32.43 -9.26
CA PRO A 454 15.05 -31.90 -10.64
C PRO A 454 13.71 -31.81 -11.33
N HIS A 455 12.73 -32.59 -10.88
CA HIS A 455 11.35 -32.60 -11.39
C HIS A 455 10.37 -31.87 -10.49
N TRP A 456 10.87 -31.02 -9.57
CA TRP A 456 10.00 -30.25 -8.68
C TRP A 456 8.98 -29.42 -9.48
N PRO A 457 7.66 -29.67 -9.29
CA PRO A 457 6.63 -29.09 -10.14
C PRO A 457 6.32 -27.60 -9.80
N GLY A 458 7.11 -26.99 -8.92
CA GLY A 458 6.77 -25.69 -8.33
C GLY A 458 5.83 -25.82 -7.14
N PHE A 459 5.53 -24.72 -6.49
CA PHE A 459 4.46 -24.71 -5.48
C PHE A 459 3.12 -24.97 -6.15
N GLN A 460 2.57 -26.16 -5.89
CA GLN A 460 1.21 -26.47 -6.28
C GLN A 460 0.26 -25.82 -5.25
N LEU A 461 -0.56 -24.92 -5.72
CA LEU A 461 -1.63 -24.38 -4.90
C LEU A 461 -2.65 -25.49 -4.62
N SER A 462 -2.98 -25.67 -3.36
CA SER A 462 -4.06 -26.55 -2.94
C SER A 462 -5.41 -25.93 -3.35
N GLY A 463 -6.15 -26.59 -4.23
CA GLY A 463 -7.56 -26.27 -4.48
C GLY A 463 -7.81 -24.95 -5.22
N ASP A 464 -8.48 -24.04 -4.57
CA ASP A 464 -9.07 -22.81 -5.15
C ASP A 464 -8.07 -21.71 -5.57
N GLU A 465 -6.77 -21.92 -5.41
CA GLU A 465 -5.71 -20.91 -5.58
C GLU A 465 -4.71 -21.18 -6.70
N LYS A 466 -5.03 -22.00 -7.70
CA LYS A 466 -4.10 -22.25 -8.83
C LYS A 466 -3.98 -21.02 -9.72
N PRO A 467 -2.76 -20.44 -9.89
CA PRO A 467 -2.56 -19.40 -10.89
C PRO A 467 -2.73 -19.94 -12.29
N THR A 468 -3.25 -19.11 -13.18
CA THR A 468 -3.14 -19.36 -14.62
C THR A 468 -1.67 -19.25 -15.02
N PRO A 469 -1.06 -20.26 -15.67
CA PRO A 469 0.31 -20.10 -16.17
C PRO A 469 0.38 -18.91 -17.12
N PRO A 470 1.51 -18.16 -17.14
CA PRO A 470 1.69 -17.10 -18.11
C PRO A 470 1.51 -17.67 -19.52
N ALA A 471 0.80 -16.93 -20.39
CA ALA A 471 0.76 -17.24 -21.79
C ALA A 471 2.19 -17.15 -22.35
N ASP A 472 2.65 -18.23 -23.04
CA ASP A 472 3.97 -18.32 -23.67
C ASP A 472 4.19 -17.20 -24.70
#